data_068e202549dda8a8df06616b3f65465a
#
_entry.id   068e202549dda8a8df06616b3f65465a
#
_cell.length_a   1.000
_cell.length_b   1.000
_cell.length_c   1.000
_cell.angle_alpha   90.00
_cell.angle_beta   90.00
_cell.angle_gamma   90.00
#
_symmetry.space_group_name_H-M   'P 1'
#
loop_
_entity.id
_entity.type
_entity.pdbx_description
1 polymer ?
#
loop_
_entity_poly.entity_id
_entity_poly.type
_entity_poly.pdbx_seq_one_letter_code
_entity_poly.pdbx_strand_id
1 'polypeptide(L)'
;MERKRRMRGYIVVCLLFALLMSTGCTSAQQDFSSEERPYPDENMTVIGVSQLGSESMWRSANTASIQQVFTKENGYFLMYNNARQKQENQIKAIRSFISQQVDYIIFSPIVESGWDTVLKEAKEAKIPVIIMDRNVDSDPSLYTAWVGSDFTEEGRNAGRWLEEELRGKNFSHSQVNIVILQGTPGATAMLGRTEGFQTVADGHENWNILACENADFTTAKGKEVMSKYLKKYSDIDVIVSQNDDMTIGVLQAISEAGYTTGTGGDMTLISFDGTKSALEKVKSGLINVDIECNPLLGPYLEEIVCKLENGEPVDKINYVEEKIFTQKNVLSVLDNRIY
;
A
#
# COMPACT_ATOMS: atom_id res chain seq x y z
N MET A 1 5.54 -92.34 -2.91
CA MET A 1 6.70 -91.63 -3.44
C MET A 1 6.44 -90.29 -4.03
N GLU A 2 5.22 -89.92 -4.40
CA GLU A 2 4.87 -88.63 -4.98
C GLU A 2 4.79 -87.45 -3.99
N ARG A 3 4.46 -87.72 -2.75
CA ARG A 3 4.33 -86.65 -1.72
C ARG A 3 5.62 -85.94 -1.35
N LYS A 4 6.75 -86.62 -1.44
CA LYS A 4 8.10 -86.05 -1.17
C LYS A 4 8.69 -85.27 -2.30
N ARG A 5 8.19 -85.42 -3.55
CA ARG A 5 8.63 -84.66 -4.73
C ARG A 5 7.92 -83.27 -4.78
N ARG A 6 6.67 -83.20 -4.35
CA ARG A 6 5.95 -81.93 -4.29
C ARG A 6 6.46 -80.96 -3.24
N MET A 7 6.91 -81.50 -2.08
CA MET A 7 7.44 -80.67 -1.00
C MET A 7 8.82 -80.08 -1.33
N ARG A 8 9.65 -80.75 -2.16
CA ARG A 8 10.90 -80.13 -2.61
C ARG A 8 10.71 -79.04 -3.65
N GLY A 9 9.69 -79.08 -4.47
CA GLY A 9 9.37 -78.04 -5.44
C GLY A 9 8.91 -76.77 -4.77
N TYR A 10 8.12 -76.86 -3.70
CA TYR A 10 7.66 -75.68 -2.94
C TYR A 10 8.77 -74.99 -2.17
N ILE A 11 9.75 -75.74 -1.62
CA ILE A 11 10.89 -75.15 -0.89
C ILE A 11 11.84 -74.41 -1.85
N VAL A 12 12.04 -74.91 -3.06
CA VAL A 12 12.86 -74.23 -4.10
C VAL A 12 12.17 -72.95 -4.61
N VAL A 13 10.83 -73.00 -4.82
CA VAL A 13 10.09 -71.83 -5.22
C VAL A 13 10.00 -70.75 -4.13
N CYS A 14 9.86 -71.15 -2.87
CA CYS A 14 9.91 -70.20 -1.73
C CYS A 14 11.31 -69.59 -1.52
N LEU A 15 12.39 -70.32 -1.75
CA LEU A 15 13.75 -69.78 -1.67
C LEU A 15 14.09 -68.85 -2.84
N LEU A 16 13.59 -69.11 -4.03
CA LEU A 16 13.73 -68.20 -5.18
C LEU A 16 12.87 -66.91 -5.02
N PHE A 17 11.73 -66.99 -4.34
CA PHE A 17 10.93 -65.81 -4.03
C PHE A 17 11.53 -64.98 -2.86
N ALA A 18 12.25 -65.60 -1.93
CA ALA A 18 12.96 -64.90 -0.87
C ALA A 18 14.24 -64.19 -1.36
N LEU A 19 14.87 -64.68 -2.44
CA LEU A 19 16.03 -64.02 -3.06
C LEU A 19 15.63 -62.84 -4.00
N LEU A 20 14.40 -62.81 -4.48
CA LEU A 20 13.91 -61.71 -5.32
C LEU A 20 13.34 -60.51 -4.51
N MET A 21 13.13 -60.66 -3.22
CA MET A 21 12.70 -59.61 -2.32
C MET A 21 13.85 -58.87 -1.59
N SER A 22 15.09 -59.23 -1.80
CA SER A 22 16.26 -58.63 -1.14
C SER A 22 17.03 -57.61 -2.01
N THR A 23 16.52 -57.29 -3.21
CA THR A 23 17.12 -56.27 -4.08
C THR A 23 16.18 -55.09 -4.37
N GLY A 24 15.43 -54.65 -3.37
CA GLY A 24 14.44 -53.58 -3.58
C GLY A 24 14.30 -52.63 -2.40
N CYS A 25 15.36 -52.38 -1.64
CA CYS A 25 15.43 -51.25 -0.72
C CYS A 25 16.80 -50.57 -0.90
N THR A 26 17.08 -50.08 -2.09
CA THR A 26 17.76 -48.81 -2.17
C THR A 26 16.70 -47.77 -1.76
N SER A 27 16.69 -47.37 -0.50
CA SER A 27 16.21 -46.09 -0.12
C SER A 27 16.88 -45.10 -1.08
N ALA A 28 16.13 -44.58 -2.04
CA ALA A 28 16.44 -43.29 -2.59
C ALA A 28 16.43 -42.39 -1.34
N GLN A 29 17.60 -42.18 -0.74
CA GLN A 29 17.90 -40.96 -0.08
C GLN A 29 17.63 -39.92 -1.20
N GLN A 30 16.42 -39.37 -1.22
CA GLN A 30 16.27 -38.04 -1.73
C GLN A 30 17.27 -37.24 -0.89
N ASP A 31 18.40 -36.92 -1.51
CA ASP A 31 19.11 -35.72 -1.17
C ASP A 31 18.04 -34.65 -1.23
N PHE A 32 17.50 -34.30 -0.08
CA PHE A 32 17.00 -32.97 0.17
C PHE A 32 18.26 -32.12 0.02
N SER A 33 18.57 -31.80 -1.26
CA SER A 33 19.40 -30.67 -1.58
C SER A 33 18.84 -29.56 -0.72
N SER A 34 19.65 -29.07 0.18
CA SER A 34 19.43 -27.96 1.07
C SER A 34 18.39 -26.98 0.48
N GLU A 35 17.09 -27.22 0.75
CA GLU A 35 16.17 -26.09 0.76
C GLU A 35 16.81 -25.13 1.75
N GLU A 36 17.27 -24.01 1.22
CA GLU A 36 17.83 -22.92 1.99
C GLU A 36 16.86 -22.68 3.15
N ARG A 37 17.32 -23.00 4.35
CA ARG A 37 16.51 -22.72 5.54
C ARG A 37 16.29 -21.21 5.53
N PRO A 38 15.08 -20.73 5.77
CA PRO A 38 14.79 -19.31 5.78
C PRO A 38 15.32 -18.64 7.07
N TYR A 39 16.57 -18.94 7.42
CA TYR A 39 17.26 -18.27 8.51
C TYR A 39 18.30 -17.33 7.93
N PRO A 40 18.43 -16.09 8.48
CA PRO A 40 19.45 -15.17 8.04
C PRO A 40 20.84 -15.79 8.20
N ASP A 41 21.72 -15.53 7.24
CA ASP A 41 23.15 -15.73 7.46
C ASP A 41 23.60 -14.78 8.59
N GLU A 42 24.59 -15.17 9.39
CA GLU A 42 25.04 -14.44 10.59
C GLU A 42 25.43 -12.96 10.34
N ASN A 43 25.53 -12.55 9.07
CA ASN A 43 25.94 -11.20 8.66
C ASN A 43 24.82 -10.38 7.98
N MET A 44 23.55 -10.87 7.98
CA MET A 44 22.44 -10.13 7.36
C MET A 44 21.69 -9.31 8.39
N THR A 45 21.33 -8.07 8.01
CA THR A 45 20.39 -7.24 8.80
C THR A 45 18.98 -7.78 8.61
N VAL A 46 18.31 -8.11 9.71
CA VAL A 46 16.96 -8.68 9.72
C VAL A 46 15.91 -7.58 9.81
N ILE A 47 15.12 -7.43 8.75
CA ILE A 47 14.07 -6.41 8.66
C ILE A 47 12.69 -7.06 8.80
N GLY A 48 11.95 -6.72 9.85
CA GLY A 48 10.56 -7.13 10.02
C GLY A 48 9.62 -6.07 9.42
N VAL A 49 8.92 -6.40 8.32
CA VAL A 49 7.97 -5.48 7.67
C VAL A 49 6.53 -5.97 7.85
N SER A 50 5.67 -5.14 8.45
CA SER A 50 4.22 -5.38 8.51
C SER A 50 3.47 -4.40 7.62
N GLN A 51 3.05 -4.88 6.45
CA GLN A 51 2.20 -4.14 5.51
C GLN A 51 0.72 -4.27 5.93
N LEU A 52 -0.05 -3.20 5.78
CA LEU A 52 -1.46 -3.22 6.18
C LEU A 52 -2.34 -4.12 5.30
N GLY A 53 -2.05 -4.22 4.00
CA GLY A 53 -2.84 -5.00 3.04
C GLY A 53 -2.27 -4.96 1.63
N SER A 54 -3.16 -5.17 0.65
CA SER A 54 -2.90 -5.02 -0.78
C SER A 54 -4.18 -4.50 -1.47
N GLU A 55 -4.79 -3.48 -0.88
CA GLU A 55 -6.10 -2.95 -1.22
C GLU A 55 -6.12 -2.10 -2.49
N SER A 56 -4.94 -1.62 -2.91
CA SER A 56 -4.80 -0.66 -4.01
C SER A 56 -3.58 -0.97 -4.87
N MET A 57 -3.54 -0.39 -6.07
CA MET A 57 -2.36 -0.42 -6.95
C MET A 57 -1.18 0.28 -6.27
N TRP A 58 -1.43 1.43 -5.62
CA TRP A 58 -0.44 2.15 -4.84
C TRP A 58 0.21 1.25 -3.77
N ARG A 59 -0.60 0.53 -2.99
CA ARG A 59 -0.11 -0.37 -1.93
C ARG A 59 0.73 -1.51 -2.47
N SER A 60 0.35 -2.05 -3.63
CA SER A 60 1.12 -3.10 -4.30
C SER A 60 2.49 -2.58 -4.76
N ALA A 61 2.54 -1.37 -5.32
CA ALA A 61 3.78 -0.71 -5.72
C ALA A 61 4.68 -0.39 -4.51
N ASN A 62 4.08 0.09 -3.40
CA ASN A 62 4.81 0.34 -2.15
C ASN A 62 5.45 -0.95 -1.61
N THR A 63 4.70 -2.05 -1.58
CA THR A 63 5.23 -3.36 -1.17
C THR A 63 6.37 -3.81 -2.09
N ALA A 64 6.20 -3.69 -3.41
CA ALA A 64 7.24 -4.06 -4.36
C ALA A 64 8.52 -3.22 -4.18
N SER A 65 8.39 -1.91 -3.95
CA SER A 65 9.52 -1.02 -3.67
C SER A 65 10.33 -1.47 -2.44
N ILE A 66 9.64 -1.85 -1.37
CA ILE A 66 10.28 -2.35 -0.14
C ILE A 66 11.01 -3.67 -0.40
N GLN A 67 10.35 -4.61 -1.11
CA GLN A 67 10.93 -5.92 -1.42
C GLN A 67 12.12 -5.84 -2.39
N GLN A 68 12.20 -4.80 -3.23
CA GLN A 68 13.31 -4.58 -4.16
C GLN A 68 14.59 -4.12 -3.45
N VAL A 69 14.49 -3.42 -2.34
CA VAL A 69 15.68 -2.91 -1.62
C VAL A 69 16.12 -3.86 -0.51
N PHE A 70 15.21 -4.46 0.25
CA PHE A 70 15.55 -5.38 1.34
C PHE A 70 15.71 -6.80 0.83
N THR A 71 16.76 -7.03 0.03
CA THR A 71 17.10 -8.33 -0.56
C THR A 71 18.35 -8.93 0.07
N LYS A 72 18.55 -10.24 -0.11
CA LYS A 72 19.76 -10.92 0.33
C LYS A 72 21.02 -10.39 -0.34
N GLU A 73 20.93 -10.03 -1.63
CA GLU A 73 22.01 -9.44 -2.40
C GLU A 73 22.49 -8.10 -1.82
N ASN A 74 21.55 -7.35 -1.21
CA ASN A 74 21.83 -6.09 -0.52
C ASN A 74 22.20 -6.27 0.96
N GLY A 75 22.33 -7.52 1.46
CA GLY A 75 22.71 -7.81 2.84
C GLY A 75 21.54 -7.86 3.83
N TYR A 76 20.30 -7.97 3.36
CA TYR A 76 19.11 -7.97 4.21
C TYR A 76 18.38 -9.33 4.20
N PHE A 77 17.80 -9.66 5.34
CA PHE A 77 16.82 -10.73 5.46
C PHE A 77 15.44 -10.13 5.76
N LEU A 78 14.56 -10.13 4.77
CA LEU A 78 13.24 -9.54 4.88
C LEU A 78 12.21 -10.53 5.45
N MET A 79 11.67 -10.22 6.62
CA MET A 79 10.52 -10.90 7.22
C MET A 79 9.24 -10.10 6.93
N TYR A 80 8.52 -10.48 5.87
CA TYR A 80 7.35 -9.75 5.42
C TYR A 80 6.05 -10.35 5.96
N ASN A 81 5.14 -9.48 6.45
CA ASN A 81 3.80 -9.83 6.90
C ASN A 81 2.76 -8.93 6.23
N ASN A 82 1.70 -9.52 5.67
CA ASN A 82 0.52 -8.81 5.19
C ASN A 82 -0.61 -8.95 6.22
N ALA A 83 -1.01 -7.85 6.84
CA ALA A 83 -2.02 -7.84 7.89
C ALA A 83 -3.46 -8.01 7.41
N ARG A 84 -3.71 -8.00 6.08
CA ARG A 84 -5.03 -8.20 5.47
C ARG A 84 -6.08 -7.24 6.03
N GLN A 85 -5.74 -5.96 6.14
CA GLN A 85 -6.58 -4.87 6.63
C GLN A 85 -7.06 -5.06 8.09
N LYS A 86 -6.26 -5.74 8.93
CA LYS A 86 -6.59 -5.96 10.34
C LYS A 86 -5.46 -5.50 11.25
N GLN A 87 -5.71 -4.46 12.04
CA GLN A 87 -4.74 -3.93 13.01
C GLN A 87 -4.24 -5.01 13.99
N GLU A 88 -5.13 -5.90 14.42
CA GLU A 88 -4.76 -7.02 15.30
C GLU A 88 -3.70 -7.94 14.69
N ASN A 89 -3.71 -8.11 13.36
CA ASN A 89 -2.70 -8.89 12.65
C ASN A 89 -1.36 -8.14 12.58
N GLN A 90 -1.38 -6.81 12.42
CA GLN A 90 -0.16 -5.99 12.49
C GLN A 90 0.47 -6.06 13.87
N ILE A 91 -0.33 -5.90 14.94
CA ILE A 91 0.14 -6.01 16.33
C ILE A 91 0.74 -7.40 16.60
N LYS A 92 0.11 -8.48 16.11
CA LYS A 92 0.66 -9.84 16.21
C LYS A 92 1.97 -10.00 15.45
N ALA A 93 2.07 -9.42 14.24
CA ALA A 93 3.29 -9.45 13.44
C ALA A 93 4.44 -8.72 14.14
N ILE A 94 4.20 -7.50 14.65
CA ILE A 94 5.20 -6.71 15.38
C ILE A 94 5.70 -7.49 16.61
N ARG A 95 4.80 -8.09 17.39
CA ARG A 95 5.18 -8.94 18.54
C ARG A 95 5.99 -10.17 18.11
N SER A 96 5.66 -10.76 16.97
CA SER A 96 6.45 -11.86 16.40
C SER A 96 7.86 -11.40 16.02
N PHE A 97 8.00 -10.22 15.42
CA PHE A 97 9.30 -9.63 15.08
C PHE A 97 10.12 -9.34 16.36
N ILE A 98 9.49 -8.79 17.41
CA ILE A 98 10.14 -8.57 18.72
C ILE A 98 10.63 -9.90 19.30
N SER A 99 9.78 -10.94 19.30
CA SER A 99 10.15 -12.26 19.82
C SER A 99 11.29 -12.92 19.04
N GLN A 100 11.43 -12.63 17.75
CA GLN A 100 12.49 -13.13 16.87
C GLN A 100 13.72 -12.24 16.86
N GLN A 101 13.71 -11.13 17.63
CA GLN A 101 14.82 -10.20 17.78
C GLN A 101 15.33 -9.67 16.42
N VAL A 102 14.41 -9.24 15.55
CA VAL A 102 14.79 -8.56 14.31
C VAL A 102 15.56 -7.27 14.61
N ASP A 103 16.41 -6.82 13.67
CA ASP A 103 17.21 -5.62 13.88
C ASP A 103 16.37 -4.34 13.73
N TYR A 104 15.39 -4.35 12.82
CA TYR A 104 14.48 -3.23 12.56
C TYR A 104 13.06 -3.70 12.35
N ILE A 105 12.09 -2.92 12.83
CA ILE A 105 10.67 -3.11 12.54
C ILE A 105 10.21 -1.94 11.69
N ILE A 106 9.56 -2.23 10.54
CA ILE A 106 8.97 -1.25 9.64
C ILE A 106 7.50 -1.58 9.47
N PHE A 107 6.60 -0.60 9.59
CA PHE A 107 5.18 -0.85 9.33
C PHE A 107 4.43 0.40 8.87
N SER A 108 3.38 0.19 8.06
CA SER A 108 2.38 1.21 7.71
C SER A 108 1.11 0.91 8.49
N PRO A 109 0.67 1.77 9.42
CA PRO A 109 -0.49 1.49 10.26
C PRO A 109 -1.80 1.55 9.47
N ILE A 110 -2.78 0.71 9.82
CA ILE A 110 -4.11 0.77 9.21
C ILE A 110 -4.83 2.06 9.61
N VAL A 111 -4.80 2.38 10.89
CA VAL A 111 -5.34 3.60 11.50
C VAL A 111 -4.30 4.21 12.43
N GLU A 112 -4.47 5.49 12.78
CA GLU A 112 -3.48 6.22 13.58
C GLU A 112 -3.40 5.78 15.05
N SER A 113 -4.50 5.28 15.63
CA SER A 113 -4.60 5.02 17.07
C SER A 113 -4.35 3.55 17.47
N GLY A 114 -4.04 3.33 18.74
CA GLY A 114 -3.95 2.00 19.37
C GLY A 114 -2.59 1.30 19.26
N TRP A 115 -1.51 2.03 19.02
CA TRP A 115 -0.16 1.49 18.82
C TRP A 115 0.75 1.56 20.04
N ASP A 116 0.43 2.37 21.05
CA ASP A 116 1.28 2.67 22.21
C ASP A 116 1.86 1.42 22.88
N THR A 117 1.02 0.39 23.08
CA THR A 117 1.46 -0.80 23.81
C THR A 117 2.54 -1.55 23.03
N VAL A 118 2.32 -1.84 21.75
CA VAL A 118 3.28 -2.62 20.96
C VAL A 118 4.54 -1.81 20.64
N LEU A 119 4.42 -0.49 20.50
CA LEU A 119 5.58 0.39 20.33
C LEU A 119 6.44 0.46 21.61
N LYS A 120 5.82 0.47 22.80
CA LYS A 120 6.53 0.34 24.09
C LYS A 120 7.24 -1.01 24.20
N GLU A 121 6.58 -2.10 23.82
CA GLU A 121 7.17 -3.44 23.78
C GLU A 121 8.43 -3.48 22.86
N ALA A 122 8.37 -2.87 21.68
CA ALA A 122 9.52 -2.79 20.77
C ALA A 122 10.66 -1.92 21.36
N LYS A 123 10.32 -0.78 21.98
CA LYS A 123 11.29 0.10 22.64
C LYS A 123 11.99 -0.60 23.81
N GLU A 124 11.27 -1.34 24.64
CA GLU A 124 11.83 -2.14 25.74
C GLU A 124 12.77 -3.24 25.23
N ALA A 125 12.43 -3.86 24.07
CA ALA A 125 13.28 -4.80 23.38
C ALA A 125 14.49 -4.15 22.67
N LYS A 126 14.56 -2.79 22.67
CA LYS A 126 15.59 -1.98 21.99
C LYS A 126 15.63 -2.18 20.47
N ILE A 127 14.52 -2.51 19.86
CA ILE A 127 14.39 -2.66 18.41
C ILE A 127 13.88 -1.33 17.84
N PRO A 128 14.65 -0.66 16.95
CA PRO A 128 14.23 0.55 16.27
C PRO A 128 12.98 0.29 15.42
N VAL A 129 11.99 1.19 15.51
CA VAL A 129 10.77 1.13 14.75
C VAL A 129 10.74 2.30 13.76
N ILE A 130 10.56 2.00 12.47
CA ILE A 130 10.38 2.98 11.41
C ILE A 130 8.93 2.87 10.93
N ILE A 131 8.19 3.97 11.03
CA ILE A 131 6.82 4.04 10.54
C ILE A 131 6.86 4.58 9.10
N MET A 132 6.08 4.00 8.21
CA MET A 132 6.04 4.41 6.81
C MET A 132 4.64 4.74 6.34
N ASP A 133 4.52 5.63 5.33
CA ASP A 133 3.25 6.02 4.71
C ASP A 133 2.30 6.64 5.75
N ARG A 134 1.32 5.89 6.24
CA ARG A 134 0.42 6.35 7.30
C ARG A 134 1.18 6.51 8.63
N ASN A 135 0.76 7.46 9.46
CA ASN A 135 1.38 7.74 10.75
C ASN A 135 0.51 7.24 11.92
N VAL A 136 1.04 7.34 13.12
CA VAL A 136 0.38 7.01 14.39
C VAL A 136 0.20 8.26 15.25
N ASP A 137 -0.79 8.26 16.15
CA ASP A 137 -1.03 9.30 17.17
C ASP A 137 -0.22 9.07 18.47
N SER A 138 0.66 8.07 18.48
CA SER A 138 1.49 7.71 19.63
C SER A 138 2.59 8.73 19.91
N ASP A 139 3.08 8.74 21.17
CA ASP A 139 4.23 9.56 21.56
C ASP A 139 5.42 9.34 20.61
N PRO A 140 5.97 10.39 19.99
CA PRO A 140 7.09 10.28 19.06
C PRO A 140 8.33 9.59 19.64
N SER A 141 8.51 9.57 20.96
CA SER A 141 9.61 8.86 21.61
C SER A 141 9.53 7.33 21.49
N LEU A 142 8.40 6.77 21.04
CA LEU A 142 8.14 5.33 20.94
C LEU A 142 8.59 4.72 19.63
N TYR A 143 8.94 5.53 18.62
CA TYR A 143 9.45 5.07 17.34
C TYR A 143 10.68 5.88 16.92
N THR A 144 11.47 5.37 16.01
CA THR A 144 12.74 5.99 15.59
C THR A 144 12.51 7.09 14.57
N ALA A 145 11.82 6.77 13.49
CA ALA A 145 11.54 7.69 12.39
C ALA A 145 10.18 7.37 11.73
N TRP A 146 9.68 8.35 11.02
CA TRP A 146 8.57 8.20 10.07
C TRP A 146 9.01 8.70 8.70
N VAL A 147 8.57 8.01 7.62
CA VAL A 147 8.79 8.41 6.23
C VAL A 147 7.50 8.27 5.42
N GLY A 148 7.14 9.29 4.67
CA GLY A 148 5.91 9.31 3.85
C GLY A 148 5.58 10.67 3.28
N SER A 149 4.35 10.81 2.83
CA SER A 149 3.79 12.00 2.20
C SER A 149 3.22 12.99 3.22
N ASP A 150 3.29 14.30 2.93
CA ASP A 150 2.50 15.30 3.66
C ASP A 150 1.06 15.29 3.16
N PHE A 151 0.23 14.41 3.70
CA PHE A 151 -1.16 14.27 3.30
C PHE A 151 -1.98 15.55 3.47
N THR A 152 -1.65 16.39 4.45
CA THR A 152 -2.34 17.68 4.64
C THR A 152 -1.96 18.65 3.53
N GLU A 153 -0.68 18.64 3.13
CA GLU A 153 -0.22 19.45 2.01
C GLU A 153 -0.75 18.94 0.66
N GLU A 154 -0.88 17.61 0.47
CA GLU A 154 -1.57 17.05 -0.70
C GLU A 154 -3.01 17.58 -0.81
N GLY A 155 -3.75 17.58 0.29
CA GLY A 155 -5.10 18.14 0.36
C GLY A 155 -5.14 19.63 0.03
N ARG A 156 -4.19 20.43 0.58
CA ARG A 156 -4.06 21.87 0.25
C ARG A 156 -3.72 22.06 -1.22
N ASN A 157 -2.85 21.23 -1.79
CA ASN A 157 -2.48 21.28 -3.19
C ASN A 157 -3.70 21.06 -4.11
N ALA A 158 -4.56 20.11 -3.76
CA ALA A 158 -5.82 19.90 -4.48
C ALA A 158 -6.74 21.12 -4.43
N GLY A 159 -6.89 21.72 -3.24
CA GLY A 159 -7.68 22.94 -3.05
C GLY A 159 -7.11 24.15 -3.82
N ARG A 160 -5.82 24.41 -3.71
CA ARG A 160 -5.14 25.51 -4.43
C ARG A 160 -5.21 25.32 -5.95
N TRP A 161 -5.03 24.08 -6.43
CA TRP A 161 -5.19 23.80 -7.84
C TRP A 161 -6.62 24.12 -8.31
N LEU A 162 -7.63 23.71 -7.55
CA LEU A 162 -9.03 24.01 -7.87
C LEU A 162 -9.29 25.52 -7.89
N GLU A 163 -8.77 26.27 -6.92
CA GLU A 163 -8.87 27.74 -6.89
C GLU A 163 -8.30 28.37 -8.17
N GLU A 164 -7.12 27.93 -8.62
CA GLU A 164 -6.50 28.44 -9.85
C GLU A 164 -7.31 28.06 -11.10
N GLU A 165 -7.82 26.84 -11.17
CA GLU A 165 -8.63 26.34 -12.28
C GLU A 165 -9.94 27.12 -12.43
N LEU A 166 -10.59 27.42 -11.29
CA LEU A 166 -11.84 28.18 -11.27
C LEU A 166 -11.67 29.68 -11.62
N ARG A 167 -10.51 30.29 -11.27
CA ARG A 167 -10.20 31.66 -11.69
C ARG A 167 -10.12 31.80 -13.21
N GLY A 168 -9.67 30.75 -13.91
CA GLY A 168 -9.55 30.72 -15.38
C GLY A 168 -10.88 30.52 -16.12
N LYS A 169 -11.92 30.06 -15.40
CA LYS A 169 -13.23 29.78 -15.95
C LYS A 169 -14.23 30.84 -15.46
N ASN A 170 -14.96 31.48 -16.37
CA ASN A 170 -16.16 32.26 -15.99
C ASN A 170 -17.23 31.25 -15.52
N PHE A 171 -17.15 30.84 -14.25
CA PHE A 171 -18.18 29.99 -13.64
C PHE A 171 -19.50 30.82 -13.65
N SER A 172 -20.44 30.38 -14.48
CA SER A 172 -21.75 31.02 -14.60
C SER A 172 -22.63 30.82 -13.36
N HIS A 173 -22.16 29.96 -12.42
CA HIS A 173 -22.87 29.66 -11.18
C HIS A 173 -22.26 30.45 -10.02
N SER A 174 -23.12 31.01 -9.20
CA SER A 174 -22.72 31.69 -7.96
C SER A 174 -22.16 30.72 -6.91
N GLN A 175 -22.31 29.40 -7.07
CA GLN A 175 -21.93 28.35 -6.12
C GLN A 175 -21.23 27.22 -6.85
N VAL A 176 -20.22 26.64 -6.23
CA VAL A 176 -19.46 25.45 -6.69
C VAL A 176 -19.79 24.28 -5.78
N ASN A 177 -20.47 23.27 -6.30
CA ASN A 177 -20.92 22.09 -5.57
C ASN A 177 -19.87 20.97 -5.62
N ILE A 178 -19.34 20.60 -4.47
CA ILE A 178 -18.23 19.68 -4.32
C ILE A 178 -18.69 18.41 -3.60
N VAL A 179 -18.28 17.25 -4.09
CA VAL A 179 -18.40 15.98 -3.37
C VAL A 179 -17.02 15.40 -3.12
N ILE A 180 -16.83 14.79 -1.93
CA ILE A 180 -15.57 14.19 -1.53
C ILE A 180 -15.79 12.70 -1.28
N LEU A 181 -14.97 11.86 -1.92
CA LEU A 181 -14.84 10.43 -1.61
C LEU A 181 -13.59 10.25 -0.78
N GLN A 182 -13.78 9.86 0.47
CA GLN A 182 -12.69 9.67 1.43
C GLN A 182 -12.15 8.24 1.40
N GLY A 183 -10.91 8.08 1.85
CA GLY A 183 -10.30 6.78 2.05
C GLY A 183 -10.81 6.02 3.27
N THR A 184 -9.99 5.11 3.80
CA THR A 184 -10.29 4.31 4.99
C THR A 184 -10.45 5.20 6.23
N PRO A 185 -11.54 5.08 7.00
CA PRO A 185 -11.75 5.86 8.23
C PRO A 185 -10.58 5.70 9.22
N GLY A 186 -10.08 6.82 9.74
CA GLY A 186 -8.98 6.85 10.71
C GLY A 186 -7.58 6.64 10.11
N ALA A 187 -7.47 6.56 8.78
CA ALA A 187 -6.17 6.60 8.10
C ALA A 187 -5.67 8.04 7.98
N THR A 188 -4.39 8.29 8.31
CA THR A 188 -3.82 9.66 8.26
C THR A 188 -3.87 10.27 6.87
N ALA A 189 -3.78 9.47 5.80
CA ALA A 189 -3.98 9.94 4.42
C ALA A 189 -5.41 10.50 4.20
N MET A 190 -6.43 9.80 4.70
CA MET A 190 -7.82 10.28 4.61
C MET A 190 -8.02 11.57 5.41
N LEU A 191 -7.51 11.59 6.65
CA LEU A 191 -7.64 12.74 7.54
C LEU A 191 -6.92 13.96 6.98
N GLY A 192 -5.64 13.82 6.60
CA GLY A 192 -4.82 14.91 6.10
C GLY A 192 -5.35 15.49 4.78
N ARG A 193 -5.68 14.65 3.77
CA ARG A 193 -6.26 15.12 2.50
C ARG A 193 -7.57 15.87 2.70
N THR A 194 -8.41 15.38 3.65
CA THR A 194 -9.67 16.07 3.97
C THR A 194 -9.40 17.42 4.63
N GLU A 195 -8.56 17.46 5.69
CA GLU A 195 -8.23 18.69 6.43
C GLU A 195 -7.57 19.73 5.51
N GLY A 196 -6.60 19.29 4.71
CA GLY A 196 -5.89 20.18 3.79
C GLY A 196 -6.81 20.80 2.76
N PHE A 197 -7.68 20.02 2.11
CA PHE A 197 -8.66 20.51 1.15
C PHE A 197 -9.68 21.43 1.82
N GLN A 198 -10.20 21.06 2.99
CA GLN A 198 -11.17 21.86 3.75
C GLN A 198 -10.57 23.22 4.14
N THR A 199 -9.30 23.26 4.56
CA THR A 199 -8.60 24.51 4.91
C THR A 199 -8.63 25.52 3.75
N VAL A 200 -8.49 25.07 2.51
CA VAL A 200 -8.59 25.94 1.34
C VAL A 200 -10.06 26.28 1.05
N ALA A 201 -10.94 25.30 1.10
CA ALA A 201 -12.37 25.47 0.82
C ALA A 201 -13.04 26.47 1.76
N ASP A 202 -12.66 26.52 3.03
CA ASP A 202 -13.17 27.45 4.05
C ASP A 202 -12.84 28.92 3.70
N GLY A 203 -11.87 29.17 2.83
CA GLY A 203 -11.56 30.50 2.28
C GLY A 203 -12.51 30.96 1.17
N HIS A 204 -13.44 30.12 0.72
CA HIS A 204 -14.34 30.40 -0.42
C HIS A 204 -15.82 30.26 -0.05
N GLU A 205 -16.49 31.34 0.19
CA GLU A 205 -17.93 31.40 0.57
C GLU A 205 -18.86 30.70 -0.46
N ASN A 206 -18.43 30.59 -1.71
CA ASN A 206 -19.18 29.97 -2.79
C ASN A 206 -18.85 28.49 -3.02
N TRP A 207 -17.92 27.90 -2.26
CA TRP A 207 -17.68 26.46 -2.32
C TRP A 207 -18.58 25.71 -1.34
N ASN A 208 -19.38 24.81 -1.87
CA ASN A 208 -20.38 24.06 -1.10
C ASN A 208 -20.06 22.56 -1.11
N ILE A 209 -19.55 22.03 -0.01
CA ILE A 209 -19.29 20.59 0.12
C ILE A 209 -20.63 19.89 0.41
N LEU A 210 -21.23 19.31 -0.64
CA LEU A 210 -22.52 18.62 -0.58
C LEU A 210 -22.46 17.31 0.23
N ALA A 211 -21.35 16.62 0.13
CA ALA A 211 -21.16 15.32 0.77
C ALA A 211 -19.67 14.96 0.92
N CYS A 212 -19.38 14.20 1.97
CA CYS A 212 -18.06 13.66 2.26
C CYS A 212 -18.28 12.26 2.86
N GLU A 213 -18.03 11.18 2.09
CA GLU A 213 -18.27 9.80 2.51
C GLU A 213 -17.08 8.89 2.25
N ASN A 214 -16.90 7.89 3.12
CA ASN A 214 -15.81 6.92 3.01
C ASN A 214 -16.04 5.91 1.88
N ALA A 215 -15.01 5.66 1.09
CA ALA A 215 -14.97 4.68 0.01
C ALA A 215 -13.73 3.74 0.11
N ASP A 216 -13.13 3.68 1.29
CA ASP A 216 -12.15 2.66 1.75
C ASP A 216 -10.91 2.50 0.84
N PHE A 217 -10.56 3.50 0.01
CA PHE A 217 -9.49 3.43 -0.99
C PHE A 217 -9.66 2.30 -2.02
N THR A 218 -10.89 1.86 -2.30
CA THR A 218 -11.14 0.77 -3.25
C THR A 218 -12.01 1.19 -4.43
N THR A 219 -11.75 0.61 -5.61
CA THR A 219 -12.52 0.86 -6.84
C THR A 219 -14.02 0.58 -6.65
N ALA A 220 -14.35 -0.55 -6.01
CA ALA A 220 -15.74 -0.96 -5.82
C ALA A 220 -16.52 0.03 -4.95
N LYS A 221 -15.92 0.50 -3.86
CA LYS A 221 -16.54 1.48 -2.96
C LYS A 221 -16.58 2.88 -3.59
N GLY A 222 -15.55 3.28 -4.31
CA GLY A 222 -15.57 4.53 -5.08
C GLY A 222 -16.75 4.58 -6.04
N LYS A 223 -17.00 3.48 -6.80
CA LYS A 223 -18.15 3.34 -7.68
C LYS A 223 -19.49 3.41 -6.92
N GLU A 224 -19.60 2.69 -5.80
CA GLU A 224 -20.81 2.65 -4.97
C GLU A 224 -21.17 4.06 -4.45
N VAL A 225 -20.21 4.74 -3.83
CA VAL A 225 -20.41 6.08 -3.25
C VAL A 225 -20.74 7.10 -4.34
N MET A 226 -20.01 7.11 -5.47
CA MET A 226 -20.30 8.02 -6.57
C MET A 226 -21.68 7.76 -7.18
N SER A 227 -22.07 6.51 -7.38
CA SER A 227 -23.42 6.17 -7.86
C SER A 227 -24.52 6.67 -6.93
N LYS A 228 -24.28 6.67 -5.61
CA LYS A 228 -25.19 7.24 -4.61
C LYS A 228 -25.26 8.76 -4.72
N TYR A 229 -24.10 9.43 -4.91
CA TYR A 229 -24.05 10.89 -5.06
C TYR A 229 -24.81 11.35 -6.31
N LEU A 230 -24.59 10.72 -7.46
CA LEU A 230 -25.27 11.03 -8.73
C LEU A 230 -26.80 10.86 -8.67
N LYS A 231 -27.30 9.95 -7.80
CA LYS A 231 -28.75 9.81 -7.56
C LYS A 231 -29.32 10.87 -6.65
N LYS A 232 -28.48 11.42 -5.75
CA LYS A 232 -28.93 12.38 -4.72
C LYS A 232 -28.78 13.82 -5.13
N TYR A 233 -27.75 14.13 -5.90
CA TYR A 233 -27.38 15.50 -6.29
C TYR A 233 -27.40 15.62 -7.82
N SER A 234 -28.05 16.66 -8.35
CA SER A 234 -28.21 16.86 -9.79
C SER A 234 -27.17 17.81 -10.39
N ASP A 235 -26.43 18.53 -9.55
CA ASP A 235 -25.52 19.62 -9.92
C ASP A 235 -24.20 19.54 -9.18
N ILE A 236 -23.46 18.45 -9.39
CA ILE A 236 -22.10 18.27 -8.89
C ILE A 236 -21.13 18.91 -9.88
N ASP A 237 -20.38 19.93 -9.43
CA ASP A 237 -19.35 20.60 -10.24
C ASP A 237 -17.96 19.97 -10.09
N VAL A 238 -17.63 19.54 -8.86
CA VAL A 238 -16.29 19.03 -8.52
C VAL A 238 -16.36 17.74 -7.71
N ILE A 239 -15.51 16.82 -8.07
CA ILE A 239 -15.32 15.55 -7.37
C ILE A 239 -13.88 15.49 -6.87
N VAL A 240 -13.72 15.32 -5.56
CA VAL A 240 -12.42 15.05 -4.92
C VAL A 240 -12.39 13.58 -4.50
N SER A 241 -11.63 12.77 -5.21
CA SER A 241 -11.49 11.33 -4.95
C SER A 241 -10.10 11.07 -4.38
N GLN A 242 -10.02 10.70 -3.10
CA GLN A 242 -8.78 10.69 -2.32
C GLN A 242 -7.78 9.59 -2.70
N ASN A 243 -8.03 8.79 -3.75
CA ASN A 243 -7.02 7.97 -4.41
C ASN A 243 -7.47 7.51 -5.79
N ASP A 244 -6.51 7.02 -6.58
CA ASP A 244 -6.71 6.60 -7.97
C ASP A 244 -7.60 5.37 -8.12
N ASP A 245 -7.49 4.39 -7.21
CA ASP A 245 -8.36 3.21 -7.26
C ASP A 245 -9.84 3.59 -7.11
N MET A 246 -10.18 4.47 -6.17
CA MET A 246 -11.54 5.02 -6.07
C MET A 246 -11.91 5.82 -7.31
N THR A 247 -10.99 6.62 -7.85
CA THR A 247 -11.20 7.44 -9.05
C THR A 247 -11.57 6.59 -10.28
N ILE A 248 -10.97 5.40 -10.43
CA ILE A 248 -11.41 4.44 -11.47
C ILE A 248 -12.88 4.05 -11.28
N GLY A 249 -13.29 3.80 -10.04
CA GLY A 249 -14.70 3.50 -9.72
C GLY A 249 -15.63 4.69 -9.96
N VAL A 250 -15.19 5.90 -9.61
CA VAL A 250 -15.88 7.17 -9.87
C VAL A 250 -16.15 7.34 -11.37
N LEU A 251 -15.12 7.17 -12.21
CA LEU A 251 -15.25 7.28 -13.67
C LEU A 251 -16.25 6.26 -14.24
N GLN A 252 -16.28 5.04 -13.72
CA GLN A 252 -17.27 4.03 -14.13
C GLN A 252 -18.70 4.47 -13.79
N ALA A 253 -18.93 4.96 -12.55
CA ALA A 253 -20.25 5.41 -12.12
C ALA A 253 -20.77 6.60 -12.93
N ILE A 254 -19.89 7.57 -13.24
CA ILE A 254 -20.22 8.75 -14.01
C ILE A 254 -20.58 8.36 -15.45
N SER A 255 -19.77 7.52 -16.11
CA SER A 255 -20.04 7.03 -17.46
C SER A 255 -21.36 6.25 -17.54
N GLU A 256 -21.65 5.38 -16.56
CA GLU A 256 -22.92 4.64 -16.49
C GLU A 256 -24.14 5.56 -16.30
N ALA A 257 -23.96 6.72 -15.67
CA ALA A 257 -25.00 7.72 -15.50
C ALA A 257 -25.15 8.68 -16.71
N GLY A 258 -24.29 8.56 -17.72
CA GLY A 258 -24.32 9.34 -18.94
C GLY A 258 -23.66 10.73 -18.82
N TYR A 259 -22.88 10.97 -17.77
CA TYR A 259 -22.11 12.20 -17.58
C TYR A 259 -20.65 12.03 -18.02
N THR A 260 -19.94 13.15 -18.09
CA THR A 260 -18.52 13.25 -18.46
C THR A 260 -17.72 13.98 -17.38
N THR A 261 -16.42 13.72 -17.32
CA THR A 261 -15.49 14.42 -16.41
C THR A 261 -14.34 15.04 -17.19
N GLY A 262 -13.57 15.86 -16.48
CA GLY A 262 -12.28 16.31 -16.97
C GLY A 262 -12.37 17.56 -17.85
N THR A 263 -11.44 17.67 -18.79
CA THR A 263 -11.31 18.86 -19.63
C THR A 263 -12.48 18.95 -20.61
N GLY A 264 -13.36 19.93 -20.39
CA GLY A 264 -14.57 20.13 -21.20
C GLY A 264 -15.71 19.16 -20.85
N GLY A 265 -15.58 18.37 -19.79
CA GLY A 265 -16.65 17.53 -19.26
C GLY A 265 -17.61 18.28 -18.34
N ASP A 266 -18.64 17.56 -17.88
CA ASP A 266 -19.68 18.10 -16.99
C ASP A 266 -19.14 18.39 -15.58
N MET A 267 -18.14 17.62 -15.11
CA MET A 267 -17.60 17.67 -13.76
C MET A 267 -16.08 17.74 -13.77
N THR A 268 -15.51 18.53 -12.86
CA THR A 268 -14.07 18.56 -12.59
C THR A 268 -13.72 17.40 -11.65
N LEU A 269 -12.68 16.61 -11.99
CA LEU A 269 -12.24 15.45 -11.22
C LEU A 269 -10.79 15.62 -10.74
N ILE A 270 -10.62 15.57 -9.41
CA ILE A 270 -9.34 15.62 -8.70
C ILE A 270 -9.06 14.22 -8.13
N SER A 271 -7.89 13.69 -8.41
CA SER A 271 -7.39 12.39 -7.93
C SER A 271 -6.12 12.54 -7.12
N PHE A 272 -5.71 11.47 -6.45
CA PHE A 272 -4.45 11.37 -5.70
C PHE A 272 -3.81 10.02 -5.97
N ASP A 273 -2.51 9.93 -5.85
CA ASP A 273 -1.53 8.86 -5.91
C ASP A 273 -0.58 8.98 -7.11
N GLY A 274 -1.05 9.38 -8.28
CA GLY A 274 -0.21 9.47 -9.49
C GLY A 274 0.13 8.11 -10.09
N THR A 275 -0.75 7.11 -10.01
CA THR A 275 -0.53 5.82 -10.65
C THR A 275 -0.53 5.92 -12.17
N LYS A 276 0.19 5.05 -12.86
CA LYS A 276 0.28 5.06 -14.32
C LYS A 276 -1.09 5.06 -14.99
N SER A 277 -2.01 4.25 -14.46
CA SER A 277 -3.36 4.15 -15.00
C SER A 277 -4.18 5.43 -14.84
N ALA A 278 -3.98 6.19 -13.76
CA ALA A 278 -4.61 7.49 -13.55
C ALA A 278 -3.93 8.57 -14.39
N LEU A 279 -2.60 8.57 -14.49
CA LEU A 279 -1.86 9.51 -15.35
C LEU A 279 -2.22 9.36 -16.84
N GLU A 280 -2.53 8.14 -17.31
CA GLU A 280 -3.09 7.94 -18.67
C GLU A 280 -4.45 8.63 -18.82
N LYS A 281 -5.25 8.69 -17.76
CA LYS A 281 -6.54 9.42 -17.76
C LYS A 281 -6.37 10.93 -17.61
N VAL A 282 -5.34 11.38 -16.89
CA VAL A 282 -4.93 12.79 -16.90
C VAL A 282 -4.51 13.19 -18.33
N LYS A 283 -3.67 12.38 -18.98
CA LYS A 283 -3.26 12.60 -20.39
C LYS A 283 -4.45 12.70 -21.33
N SER A 284 -5.42 11.83 -21.19
CA SER A 284 -6.65 11.83 -22.03
C SER A 284 -7.65 12.94 -21.66
N GLY A 285 -7.42 13.64 -20.56
CA GLY A 285 -8.30 14.72 -20.07
C GLY A 285 -9.50 14.24 -19.28
N LEU A 286 -9.62 12.98 -18.89
CA LEU A 286 -10.71 12.46 -18.05
C LEU A 286 -10.53 12.83 -16.56
N ILE A 287 -9.28 12.94 -16.09
CA ILE A 287 -8.90 13.47 -14.78
C ILE A 287 -8.25 14.83 -15.02
N ASN A 288 -8.67 15.85 -14.27
CA ASN A 288 -8.14 17.22 -14.45
C ASN A 288 -6.76 17.38 -13.79
N VAL A 289 -6.62 16.84 -12.59
CA VAL A 289 -5.38 16.87 -11.80
C VAL A 289 -5.26 15.61 -10.98
N ASP A 290 -4.03 15.16 -10.82
CA ASP A 290 -3.65 14.06 -9.94
C ASP A 290 -2.52 14.54 -9.03
N ILE A 291 -2.74 14.49 -7.73
CA ILE A 291 -1.78 14.88 -6.70
C ILE A 291 -0.96 13.64 -6.34
N GLU A 292 0.33 13.67 -6.60
CA GLU A 292 1.18 12.50 -6.32
C GLU A 292 1.21 12.17 -4.84
N CYS A 293 1.11 10.87 -4.52
CA CYS A 293 1.52 10.23 -3.29
C CYS A 293 2.51 9.14 -3.69
N ASN A 294 3.79 9.32 -3.42
CA ASN A 294 4.83 8.48 -3.95
C ASN A 294 4.93 7.12 -3.21
N PRO A 295 4.62 5.97 -3.83
CA PRO A 295 4.70 4.66 -3.18
C PRO A 295 6.13 4.11 -3.04
N LEU A 296 7.11 4.70 -3.72
CA LEU A 296 8.47 4.15 -3.80
C LEU A 296 9.29 4.48 -2.54
N LEU A 297 8.81 4.02 -1.38
CA LEU A 297 9.42 4.29 -0.07
C LEU A 297 10.65 3.40 0.22
N GLY A 298 10.85 2.31 -0.54
CA GLY A 298 11.96 1.39 -0.31
C GLY A 298 13.32 2.08 -0.17
N PRO A 299 13.77 2.91 -1.14
CA PRO A 299 15.05 3.60 -1.05
C PRO A 299 15.19 4.54 0.16
N TYR A 300 14.13 5.23 0.54
CA TYR A 300 14.11 6.09 1.75
C TYR A 300 14.24 5.27 3.04
N LEU A 301 13.55 4.13 3.09
CA LEU A 301 13.63 3.21 4.23
C LEU A 301 15.02 2.59 4.35
N GLU A 302 15.64 2.20 3.25
CA GLU A 302 17.00 1.68 3.20
C GLU A 302 18.01 2.75 3.66
N GLU A 303 17.87 3.99 3.19
CA GLU A 303 18.71 5.10 3.62
C GLU A 303 18.63 5.32 5.15
N ILE A 304 17.42 5.28 5.73
CA ILE A 304 17.20 5.39 7.18
C ILE A 304 17.90 4.25 7.90
N VAL A 305 17.74 3.00 7.44
CA VAL A 305 18.40 1.83 8.04
C VAL A 305 19.92 1.97 7.97
N CYS A 306 20.50 2.30 6.81
CA CYS A 306 21.93 2.51 6.63
C CYS A 306 22.49 3.59 7.58
N LYS A 307 21.78 4.73 7.73
CA LYS A 307 22.19 5.78 8.68
C LYS A 307 22.22 5.26 10.11
N LEU A 308 21.20 4.50 10.52
CA LEU A 308 21.12 3.92 11.86
C LEU A 308 22.25 2.91 12.12
N GLU A 309 22.58 2.05 11.13
CA GLU A 309 23.69 1.11 11.22
C GLU A 309 25.05 1.80 11.36
N ASN A 310 25.22 2.93 10.70
CA ASN A 310 26.43 3.77 10.80
C ASN A 310 26.48 4.62 12.05
N GLY A 311 25.43 4.62 12.89
CA GLY A 311 25.33 5.50 14.07
C GLY A 311 25.13 6.97 13.71
N GLU A 312 24.62 7.23 12.49
CA GLU A 312 24.34 8.58 12.01
C GLU A 312 22.94 9.06 12.50
N PRO A 313 22.74 10.36 12.66
CA PRO A 313 21.44 10.91 13.06
C PRO A 313 20.41 10.74 11.93
N VAL A 314 19.19 10.43 12.32
CA VAL A 314 18.03 10.33 11.43
C VAL A 314 16.96 11.32 11.86
N ASP A 315 16.39 12.05 10.92
CA ASP A 315 15.27 12.94 11.20
C ASP A 315 14.03 12.16 11.65
N LYS A 316 13.28 12.73 12.58
CA LYS A 316 12.06 12.12 13.09
C LYS A 316 10.99 12.01 12.00
N ILE A 317 10.90 12.98 11.11
CA ILE A 317 9.94 13.09 10.01
C ILE A 317 10.72 13.25 8.72
N ASN A 318 10.49 12.35 7.77
CA ASN A 318 11.15 12.33 6.46
C ASN A 318 10.08 12.37 5.38
N TYR A 319 9.86 13.54 4.79
CA TYR A 319 8.93 13.69 3.68
C TYR A 319 9.55 13.22 2.36
N VAL A 320 8.73 12.59 1.54
CA VAL A 320 9.11 12.21 0.17
C VAL A 320 8.78 13.33 -0.81
N GLU A 321 9.55 13.42 -1.90
CA GLU A 321 9.27 14.39 -2.96
C GLU A 321 8.08 13.94 -3.81
N GLU A 322 7.15 14.86 -4.08
CA GLU A 322 5.91 14.63 -4.79
C GLU A 322 5.58 15.77 -5.76
N LYS A 323 4.73 15.48 -6.74
CA LYS A 323 4.39 16.39 -7.83
C LYS A 323 2.88 16.50 -8.01
N ILE A 324 2.46 17.50 -8.77
CA ILE A 324 1.08 17.68 -9.20
C ILE A 324 1.05 17.44 -10.71
N PHE A 325 0.23 16.49 -11.17
CA PHE A 325 0.11 16.11 -12.55
C PHE A 325 -1.15 16.65 -13.19
N THR A 326 -0.98 17.34 -14.29
CA THR A 326 -2.05 17.86 -15.17
C THR A 326 -1.73 17.46 -16.61
N GLN A 327 -2.63 17.71 -17.54
CA GLN A 327 -2.36 17.52 -18.97
C GLN A 327 -1.11 18.28 -19.46
N LYS A 328 -0.69 19.35 -18.78
CA LYS A 328 0.46 20.18 -19.17
C LYS A 328 1.80 19.50 -18.93
N ASN A 329 1.89 18.61 -17.93
CA ASN A 329 3.16 18.02 -17.51
C ASN A 329 3.18 16.48 -17.44
N VAL A 330 2.06 15.81 -17.53
CA VAL A 330 1.95 14.35 -17.36
C VAL A 330 2.83 13.56 -18.35
N LEU A 331 3.02 14.07 -19.57
CA LEU A 331 3.85 13.39 -20.58
C LEU A 331 5.32 13.26 -20.17
N SER A 332 5.83 14.20 -19.36
CA SER A 332 7.23 14.17 -18.91
C SER A 332 7.55 13.02 -17.96
N VAL A 333 6.54 12.40 -17.36
CA VAL A 333 6.70 11.33 -16.35
C VAL A 333 6.09 10.00 -16.75
N LEU A 334 5.10 9.99 -17.64
CA LEU A 334 4.25 8.84 -17.92
C LEU A 334 5.05 7.63 -18.45
N ASP A 335 6.02 7.85 -19.33
CA ASP A 335 6.81 6.76 -19.94
C ASP A 335 7.72 6.06 -18.91
N ASN A 336 8.12 6.77 -17.87
CA ASN A 336 8.98 6.27 -16.80
C ASN A 336 8.21 5.88 -15.53
N ARG A 337 6.88 6.05 -15.51
CA ARG A 337 6.04 5.68 -14.37
C ARG A 337 5.94 4.16 -14.27
N ILE A 338 6.39 3.61 -13.14
CA ILE A 338 6.48 2.16 -12.90
C ILE A 338 5.38 1.61 -12.00
N TYR A 339 4.49 2.48 -11.48
CA TYR A 339 3.38 2.12 -10.60
C TYR A 339 2.06 2.72 -11.04
#